data_db7318ad9e75380ebcbde83a3d0c1b2b
#
_entry.id   db7318ad9e75380ebcbde83a3d0c1b2b
#
_cell.length_a   1.000
_cell.length_b   1.000
_cell.length_c   1.000
_cell.angle_alpha   90.00
_cell.angle_beta   90.00
_cell.angle_gamma   90.00
#
_symmetry.space_group_name_H-M   'P 1'
#
loop_
_entity.id
_entity.type
_entity.pdbx_description
1 polymer ?
#
loop_
_entity_poly.entity_id
_entity_poly.type
_entity_poly.pdbx_seq_one_letter_code
_entity_poly.pdbx_strand_id
1 'polypeptide(L)'
;MAKTIGIDLGTTNSCVAVIEGGEPVVIANAEGARTTPSVVAFSKDGERMVGQVAKRQAITNPDRTVASIKREMGTAHKVTIDGKSYTPQEISAMILQKLKSDAEAYLGETVTQAVITVPAYFTDAQRQATKDAGKIAGLDVKRIINEPTAAALSYGVDKEKDQKVMVYDLGGGTFDVSIIEMGDGVQEVLATAGNNRLGGDDFDKRIIDWMVASFKTETGIDLSQDKVAMQRLKEAAEKSKIELSGVTTSNINLPFITADQTGPKHLDLTLTRAKFDELTSDLVEATMGPVRSALQDSGLQIGQIDKVLMVGGSSRIPAVQDAVKKLIGKEPFKGINPDECVAIGAAIQAGVLGGEVEGLLLLDVTPLSLGVETMGGVTTKIIDRNTTIPTKKSQIFSTAADNQTQVEINVLQGEREFARDNKQLGLFALTGIAPAMRGIPQIEVTFDIDANGIVNVSAKDLGTGKEQKITISNSTSMSKEDIDKAVKEAEQFAAEDKKRREAVDAKNEAENIVYQAEKLVSESGDKIPEDDKNAINTKVAALKEAISKDDAALIGTAKEDLQKTLNDAAAKLYQQAAPQGGAPDMNGAQPNGGNPTGNNGGDPNVYDADFTDVDDNK
;
A
#
# COMPACT_ATOMS: atom_id res chain seq x y z
N MET A 1 -34.76 0.58 -8.10
CA MET A 1 -33.45 -0.14 -8.02
C MET A 1 -33.18 -0.42 -6.55
N ALA A 2 -32.55 -1.55 -6.20
CA ALA A 2 -32.16 -1.79 -4.81
C ALA A 2 -31.19 -0.69 -4.35
N LYS A 3 -31.41 -0.13 -3.16
CA LYS A 3 -30.54 0.91 -2.59
C LYS A 3 -29.15 0.36 -2.32
N THR A 4 -28.13 1.13 -2.69
CA THR A 4 -26.73 0.84 -2.34
C THR A 4 -26.34 1.69 -1.14
N ILE A 5 -25.84 1.08 -0.08
CA ILE A 5 -25.41 1.78 1.14
C ILE A 5 -23.92 2.07 1.13
N GLY A 6 -23.52 3.16 1.79
CA GLY A 6 -22.13 3.48 2.11
C GLY A 6 -21.81 3.06 3.54
N ILE A 7 -20.74 2.31 3.73
CA ILE A 7 -20.32 1.81 5.04
C ILE A 7 -18.90 2.27 5.34
N ASP A 8 -18.72 2.95 6.46
CA ASP A 8 -17.44 3.07 7.15
C ASP A 8 -17.28 1.89 8.11
N LEU A 9 -16.42 0.95 7.76
CA LEU A 9 -16.06 -0.19 8.61
C LEU A 9 -14.85 0.19 9.49
N GLY A 10 -15.07 1.00 10.51
CA GLY A 10 -14.01 1.53 11.37
C GLY A 10 -13.44 0.50 12.37
N THR A 11 -12.23 0.76 12.88
CA THR A 11 -11.57 -0.11 13.89
C THR A 11 -12.35 -0.14 15.21
N THR A 12 -12.79 1.03 15.68
CA THR A 12 -13.48 1.20 16.98
C THR A 12 -14.98 1.35 16.81
N ASN A 13 -15.41 2.18 15.85
CA ASN A 13 -16.82 2.40 15.53
C ASN A 13 -17.00 2.33 14.02
N SER A 14 -18.15 1.83 13.60
CA SER A 14 -18.59 1.77 12.21
C SER A 14 -19.82 2.65 12.01
N CYS A 15 -20.03 3.13 10.79
CA CYS A 15 -21.12 4.01 10.43
C CYS A 15 -21.72 3.58 9.09
N VAL A 16 -23.01 3.79 8.88
CA VAL A 16 -23.71 3.49 7.62
C VAL A 16 -24.52 4.69 7.18
N ALA A 17 -24.49 4.98 5.89
CA ALA A 17 -25.23 6.06 5.27
C ALA A 17 -25.82 5.64 3.91
N VAL A 18 -26.80 6.39 3.43
CA VAL A 18 -27.49 6.16 2.16
C VAL A 18 -27.79 7.48 1.48
N ILE A 19 -28.02 7.49 0.17
CA ILE A 19 -28.56 8.64 -0.55
C ILE A 19 -30.09 8.60 -0.51
N GLU A 20 -30.68 9.67 0.01
CA GLU A 20 -32.13 9.91 0.01
C GLU A 20 -32.45 11.31 -0.52
N GLY A 21 -33.30 11.37 -1.55
CA GLY A 21 -33.64 12.67 -2.16
C GLY A 21 -32.45 13.42 -2.78
N GLY A 22 -31.37 12.72 -3.13
CA GLY A 22 -30.12 13.31 -3.64
C GLY A 22 -29.11 13.71 -2.57
N GLU A 23 -29.46 13.60 -1.29
CA GLU A 23 -28.61 13.97 -0.15
C GLU A 23 -28.14 12.74 0.65
N PRO A 24 -26.93 12.75 1.19
CA PRO A 24 -26.44 11.66 2.03
C PRO A 24 -27.06 11.75 3.44
N VAL A 25 -27.61 10.65 3.91
CA VAL A 25 -28.24 10.50 5.23
C VAL A 25 -27.55 9.41 6.00
N VAL A 26 -27.06 9.73 7.21
CA VAL A 26 -26.50 8.73 8.14
C VAL A 26 -27.65 8.00 8.84
N ILE A 27 -27.64 6.68 8.74
CA ILE A 27 -28.65 5.81 9.33
C ILE A 27 -28.32 5.57 10.82
N ALA A 28 -29.28 5.87 11.70
CA ALA A 28 -29.18 5.51 13.11
C ALA A 28 -29.37 4.00 13.29
N ASN A 29 -28.60 3.39 14.20
CA ASN A 29 -28.77 2.00 14.56
C ASN A 29 -30.02 1.76 15.43
N ALA A 30 -30.33 0.52 15.71
CA ALA A 30 -31.49 0.14 16.53
C ALA A 30 -31.46 0.73 17.96
N GLU A 31 -30.29 1.11 18.45
CA GLU A 31 -30.09 1.77 19.75
C GLU A 31 -30.21 3.31 19.65
N GLY A 32 -30.50 3.87 18.47
CA GLY A 32 -30.67 5.30 18.22
C GLY A 32 -29.34 6.07 18.04
N ALA A 33 -28.20 5.40 18.01
CA ALA A 33 -26.90 6.01 17.79
C ALA A 33 -26.55 6.05 16.28
N ARG A 34 -25.81 7.08 15.85
CA ARG A 34 -25.38 7.26 14.45
C ARG A 34 -24.12 6.46 14.11
N THR A 35 -23.44 5.93 15.13
CA THR A 35 -22.30 5.02 14.99
C THR A 35 -22.55 3.75 15.79
N THR A 36 -21.99 2.64 15.33
CA THR A 36 -22.08 1.32 15.97
C THR A 36 -20.68 0.88 16.39
N PRO A 37 -20.43 0.56 17.67
CA PRO A 37 -19.16 0.00 18.10
C PRO A 37 -18.79 -1.25 17.30
N SER A 38 -17.56 -1.32 16.79
CA SER A 38 -17.02 -2.45 16.03
C SER A 38 -16.60 -3.58 16.99
N VAL A 39 -17.56 -4.03 17.80
CA VAL A 39 -17.38 -5.04 18.85
C VAL A 39 -18.36 -6.18 18.62
N VAL A 40 -17.83 -7.42 18.67
CA VAL A 40 -18.62 -8.66 18.59
C VAL A 40 -18.40 -9.45 19.86
N ALA A 41 -19.48 -10.00 20.42
CA ALA A 41 -19.39 -10.85 21.58
C ALA A 41 -20.33 -12.07 21.46
N PHE A 42 -20.04 -13.10 22.24
CA PHE A 42 -20.84 -14.31 22.30
C PHE A 42 -21.27 -14.56 23.75
N SER A 43 -22.57 -14.81 23.96
CA SER A 43 -23.08 -15.22 25.27
C SER A 43 -22.58 -16.62 25.64
N LYS A 44 -22.83 -17.06 26.88
CA LYS A 44 -22.53 -18.43 27.31
C LYS A 44 -23.35 -19.48 26.55
N ASP A 45 -24.51 -19.08 26.05
CA ASP A 45 -25.42 -19.94 25.27
C ASP A 45 -25.13 -19.88 23.77
N GLY A 46 -24.05 -19.17 23.35
CA GLY A 46 -23.61 -19.06 21.96
C GLY A 46 -24.35 -17.99 21.14
N GLU A 47 -25.22 -17.17 21.78
CA GLU A 47 -25.87 -16.06 21.10
C GLU A 47 -24.85 -14.96 20.72
N ARG A 48 -24.91 -14.52 19.49
CA ARG A 48 -24.03 -13.46 18.94
C ARG A 48 -24.60 -12.07 19.22
N MET A 49 -23.80 -11.22 19.81
CA MET A 49 -24.08 -9.80 20.05
C MET A 49 -23.11 -8.93 19.27
N VAL A 50 -23.58 -7.81 18.73
CA VAL A 50 -22.76 -6.86 17.96
C VAL A 50 -23.09 -5.44 18.39
N GLY A 51 -22.09 -4.57 18.38
CA GLY A 51 -22.26 -3.15 18.66
C GLY A 51 -22.30 -2.83 20.16
N GLN A 52 -23.20 -1.94 20.55
CA GLN A 52 -23.27 -1.43 21.92
C GLN A 52 -23.59 -2.52 22.96
N VAL A 53 -24.41 -3.50 22.58
CA VAL A 53 -24.75 -4.62 23.45
C VAL A 53 -23.50 -5.46 23.75
N ALA A 54 -22.70 -5.76 22.72
CA ALA A 54 -21.43 -6.45 22.87
C ALA A 54 -20.42 -5.65 23.71
N LYS A 55 -20.30 -4.33 23.48
CA LYS A 55 -19.40 -3.45 24.24
C LYS A 55 -19.77 -3.41 25.73
N ARG A 56 -21.06 -3.32 26.08
CA ARG A 56 -21.52 -3.22 27.47
C ARG A 56 -21.18 -4.44 28.33
N GLN A 57 -21.12 -5.64 27.74
CA GLN A 57 -20.82 -6.87 28.46
C GLN A 57 -19.35 -7.27 28.46
N ALA A 58 -18.49 -6.51 27.79
CA ALA A 58 -17.07 -6.82 27.63
C ALA A 58 -16.34 -7.00 28.95
N ILE A 59 -16.69 -6.22 29.99
CA ILE A 59 -16.11 -6.33 31.34
C ILE A 59 -16.39 -7.70 31.96
N THR A 60 -17.62 -8.20 31.83
CA THR A 60 -18.06 -9.46 32.48
C THR A 60 -17.81 -10.69 31.61
N ASN A 61 -17.45 -10.48 30.33
CA ASN A 61 -17.26 -11.54 29.35
C ASN A 61 -16.07 -11.24 28.39
N PRO A 62 -14.89 -10.92 28.92
CA PRO A 62 -13.75 -10.49 28.12
C PRO A 62 -13.24 -11.57 27.15
N ASP A 63 -13.28 -12.85 27.57
CA ASP A 63 -12.79 -13.98 26.78
C ASP A 63 -13.65 -14.28 25.52
N ARG A 64 -14.90 -13.80 25.49
CA ARG A 64 -15.84 -13.98 24.39
C ARG A 64 -16.19 -12.68 23.69
N THR A 65 -15.41 -11.62 23.92
CA THR A 65 -15.62 -10.29 23.32
C THR A 65 -14.43 -9.92 22.45
N VAL A 66 -14.70 -9.57 21.21
CA VAL A 66 -13.71 -9.21 20.19
C VAL A 66 -13.89 -7.75 19.83
N ALA A 67 -12.83 -6.97 19.97
CA ALA A 67 -12.75 -5.57 19.56
C ALA A 67 -11.51 -5.35 18.68
N SER A 68 -11.49 -4.25 17.93
CA SER A 68 -10.35 -3.80 17.08
C SER A 68 -9.88 -4.84 16.04
N ILE A 69 -10.77 -5.76 15.62
CA ILE A 69 -10.43 -6.86 14.70
C ILE A 69 -9.92 -6.37 13.33
N LYS A 70 -10.28 -5.15 12.93
CA LYS A 70 -9.83 -4.54 11.67
C LYS A 70 -8.30 -4.47 11.56
N ARG A 71 -7.59 -4.36 12.68
CA ARG A 71 -6.11 -4.38 12.73
C ARG A 71 -5.51 -5.71 12.28
N GLU A 72 -6.29 -6.78 12.32
CA GLU A 72 -5.86 -8.13 11.93
C GLU A 72 -6.36 -8.55 10.53
N MET A 73 -7.07 -7.65 9.82
CA MET A 73 -7.52 -7.93 8.45
C MET A 73 -6.35 -8.27 7.52
N GLY A 74 -6.56 -9.28 6.67
CA GLY A 74 -5.55 -9.75 5.74
C GLY A 74 -4.40 -10.56 6.37
N THR A 75 -4.47 -10.87 7.68
CA THR A 75 -3.50 -11.72 8.39
C THR A 75 -4.03 -13.15 8.61
N ALA A 76 -3.15 -14.05 9.04
CA ALA A 76 -3.51 -15.41 9.45
C ALA A 76 -4.07 -15.50 10.89
N HIS A 77 -4.31 -14.34 11.53
CA HIS A 77 -4.85 -14.28 12.90
C HIS A 77 -6.20 -15.00 13.01
N LYS A 78 -6.41 -15.69 14.11
CA LYS A 78 -7.69 -16.34 14.43
C LYS A 78 -8.06 -16.07 15.87
N VAL A 79 -9.32 -15.73 16.09
CA VAL A 79 -9.90 -15.60 17.41
C VAL A 79 -10.63 -16.91 17.74
N THR A 80 -10.26 -17.55 18.85
CA THR A 80 -10.93 -18.79 19.28
C THR A 80 -11.89 -18.49 20.43
N ILE A 81 -13.17 -18.82 20.23
CA ILE A 81 -14.24 -18.62 21.19
C ILE A 81 -14.98 -19.96 21.35
N ASP A 82 -15.01 -20.51 22.55
CA ASP A 82 -15.66 -21.78 22.88
C ASP A 82 -15.26 -22.94 21.94
N GLY A 83 -13.97 -22.99 21.58
CA GLY A 83 -13.42 -24.02 20.69
C GLY A 83 -13.64 -23.78 19.19
N LYS A 84 -14.40 -22.75 18.80
CA LYS A 84 -14.58 -22.35 17.41
C LYS A 84 -13.64 -21.20 17.05
N SER A 85 -12.89 -21.35 15.98
CA SER A 85 -11.97 -20.32 15.46
C SER A 85 -12.66 -19.47 14.40
N TYR A 86 -12.48 -18.16 14.51
CA TYR A 86 -13.01 -17.16 13.58
C TYR A 86 -11.85 -16.36 12.97
N THR A 87 -11.92 -16.12 11.69
CA THR A 87 -11.02 -15.21 10.97
C THR A 87 -11.42 -13.74 11.18
N PRO A 88 -10.52 -12.77 10.96
CA PRO A 88 -10.88 -11.35 10.99
C PRO A 88 -12.02 -11.00 10.04
N GLN A 89 -12.08 -11.64 8.85
CA GLN A 89 -13.15 -11.45 7.87
C GLN A 89 -14.51 -11.90 8.42
N GLU A 90 -14.58 -13.04 9.11
CA GLU A 90 -15.83 -13.54 9.71
C GLU A 90 -16.33 -12.63 10.84
N ILE A 91 -15.44 -12.13 11.70
CA ILE A 91 -15.82 -11.17 12.76
C ILE A 91 -16.26 -9.84 12.14
N SER A 92 -15.53 -9.32 11.15
CA SER A 92 -15.91 -8.09 10.44
C SER A 92 -17.25 -8.25 9.70
N ALA A 93 -17.52 -9.42 9.12
CA ALA A 93 -18.79 -9.72 8.48
C ALA A 93 -19.97 -9.66 9.47
N MET A 94 -19.78 -10.03 10.73
CA MET A 94 -20.83 -9.90 11.76
C MET A 94 -21.17 -8.44 12.04
N ILE A 95 -20.17 -7.55 12.02
CA ILE A 95 -20.38 -6.09 12.13
C ILE A 95 -21.15 -5.58 10.90
N LEU A 96 -20.72 -5.97 9.70
CA LEU A 96 -21.38 -5.58 8.46
C LEU A 96 -22.83 -6.09 8.37
N GLN A 97 -23.12 -7.30 8.89
CA GLN A 97 -24.49 -7.82 8.99
C GLN A 97 -25.38 -6.97 9.92
N LYS A 98 -24.84 -6.48 11.04
CA LYS A 98 -25.56 -5.56 11.93
C LYS A 98 -25.89 -4.25 11.22
N LEU A 99 -24.90 -3.62 10.55
CA LEU A 99 -25.11 -2.36 9.80
C LEU A 99 -26.09 -2.55 8.64
N LYS A 100 -26.03 -3.68 7.94
CA LYS A 100 -27.00 -4.05 6.91
C LYS A 100 -28.40 -4.17 7.49
N SER A 101 -28.56 -4.88 8.62
CA SER A 101 -29.86 -5.05 9.27
C SER A 101 -30.44 -3.72 9.76
N ASP A 102 -29.61 -2.82 10.29
CA ASP A 102 -30.04 -1.48 10.70
C ASP A 102 -30.50 -0.66 9.48
N ALA A 103 -29.76 -0.77 8.34
CA ALA A 103 -30.13 -0.11 7.10
C ALA A 103 -31.43 -0.65 6.51
N GLU A 104 -31.64 -1.97 6.52
CA GLU A 104 -32.86 -2.63 6.06
C GLU A 104 -34.07 -2.23 6.94
N ALA A 105 -33.88 -2.14 8.26
CA ALA A 105 -34.93 -1.68 9.18
C ALA A 105 -35.30 -0.21 8.94
N TYR A 106 -34.33 0.65 8.63
CA TYR A 106 -34.55 2.05 8.32
C TYR A 106 -35.24 2.25 6.97
N LEU A 107 -34.76 1.56 5.91
CA LEU A 107 -35.25 1.71 4.55
C LEU A 107 -36.56 0.97 4.27
N GLY A 108 -36.90 -0.04 5.09
CA GLY A 108 -38.06 -0.91 4.87
C GLY A 108 -37.92 -1.87 3.67
N GLU A 109 -36.71 -2.02 3.13
CA GLU A 109 -36.41 -2.90 2.00
C GLU A 109 -35.08 -3.66 2.22
N THR A 110 -34.88 -4.73 1.44
CA THR A 110 -33.65 -5.53 1.50
C THR A 110 -32.49 -4.79 0.86
N VAL A 111 -31.36 -4.73 1.55
CA VAL A 111 -30.10 -4.16 1.10
C VAL A 111 -29.16 -5.27 0.64
N THR A 112 -28.76 -5.24 -0.63
CA THR A 112 -27.88 -6.26 -1.23
C THR A 112 -26.55 -5.68 -1.71
N GLN A 113 -26.40 -4.37 -1.77
CA GLN A 113 -25.24 -3.71 -2.35
C GLN A 113 -24.63 -2.69 -1.39
N ALA A 114 -23.29 -2.60 -1.38
CA ALA A 114 -22.58 -1.64 -0.55
C ALA A 114 -21.29 -1.10 -1.21
N VAL A 115 -20.93 0.13 -0.85
CA VAL A 115 -19.58 0.67 -0.92
C VAL A 115 -19.00 0.61 0.49
N ILE A 116 -17.82 0.03 0.65
CA ILE A 116 -17.18 -0.15 1.97
C ILE A 116 -15.83 0.57 1.97
N THR A 117 -15.52 1.27 3.06
CA THR A 117 -14.27 2.01 3.19
C THR A 117 -13.14 1.18 3.79
N VAL A 118 -11.92 1.55 3.43
CA VAL A 118 -10.68 1.00 4.00
C VAL A 118 -9.67 2.13 4.20
N PRO A 119 -8.73 2.00 5.15
CA PRO A 119 -7.58 2.90 5.22
C PRO A 119 -6.85 2.99 3.88
N ALA A 120 -6.37 4.18 3.51
CA ALA A 120 -5.69 4.38 2.24
C ALA A 120 -4.44 3.52 2.12
N TYR A 121 -3.76 3.30 3.24
CA TYR A 121 -2.53 2.52 3.32
C TYR A 121 -2.75 1.01 3.52
N PHE A 122 -4.00 0.52 3.39
CA PHE A 122 -4.28 -0.91 3.40
C PHE A 122 -3.61 -1.61 2.22
N THR A 123 -2.96 -2.74 2.53
CA THR A 123 -2.42 -3.63 1.51
C THR A 123 -3.53 -4.29 0.71
N ASP A 124 -3.18 -4.83 -0.43
CA ASP A 124 -4.08 -5.57 -1.30
C ASP A 124 -4.79 -6.74 -0.58
N ALA A 125 -4.05 -7.50 0.25
CA ALA A 125 -4.63 -8.57 1.08
C ALA A 125 -5.68 -8.05 2.07
N GLN A 126 -5.48 -6.87 2.68
CA GLN A 126 -6.42 -6.26 3.60
C GLN A 126 -7.68 -5.75 2.87
N ARG A 127 -7.51 -5.19 1.66
CA ARG A 127 -8.62 -4.77 0.79
C ARG A 127 -9.47 -5.96 0.35
N GLN A 128 -8.83 -7.03 -0.11
CA GLN A 128 -9.52 -8.26 -0.50
C GLN A 128 -10.25 -8.89 0.71
N ALA A 129 -9.62 -8.95 1.88
CA ALA A 129 -10.23 -9.45 3.11
C ALA A 129 -11.48 -8.64 3.50
N THR A 130 -11.45 -7.31 3.29
CA THR A 130 -12.62 -6.45 3.53
C THR A 130 -13.75 -6.74 2.52
N LYS A 131 -13.42 -6.93 1.25
CA LYS A 131 -14.38 -7.33 0.22
C LYS A 131 -15.01 -8.70 0.52
N ASP A 132 -14.20 -9.65 1.00
CA ASP A 132 -14.67 -10.98 1.39
C ASP A 132 -15.58 -10.90 2.63
N ALA A 133 -15.26 -10.06 3.63
CA ALA A 133 -16.14 -9.81 4.77
C ALA A 133 -17.52 -9.27 4.32
N GLY A 134 -17.56 -8.37 3.34
CA GLY A 134 -18.81 -7.91 2.72
C GLY A 134 -19.61 -9.04 2.10
N LYS A 135 -18.97 -9.92 1.33
CA LYS A 135 -19.62 -11.10 0.73
C LYS A 135 -20.17 -12.06 1.79
N ILE A 136 -19.41 -12.34 2.86
CA ILE A 136 -19.85 -13.16 4.00
C ILE A 136 -21.06 -12.52 4.68
N ALA A 137 -21.13 -11.18 4.73
CA ALA A 137 -22.28 -10.45 5.26
C ALA A 137 -23.51 -10.46 4.31
N GLY A 138 -23.39 -11.03 3.11
CA GLY A 138 -24.47 -11.04 2.11
C GLY A 138 -24.61 -9.71 1.37
N LEU A 139 -23.50 -8.99 1.19
CA LEU A 139 -23.40 -7.74 0.44
C LEU A 139 -22.60 -7.94 -0.84
N ASP A 140 -23.10 -7.49 -1.96
CA ASP A 140 -22.34 -7.30 -3.19
C ASP A 140 -21.56 -5.98 -3.06
N VAL A 141 -20.25 -6.09 -2.80
CA VAL A 141 -19.37 -4.94 -2.61
C VAL A 141 -19.04 -4.34 -3.97
N LYS A 142 -19.75 -3.27 -4.32
CA LYS A 142 -19.59 -2.58 -5.60
C LYS A 142 -18.26 -1.87 -5.73
N ARG A 143 -17.77 -1.30 -4.63
CA ARG A 143 -16.48 -0.62 -4.57
C ARG A 143 -15.89 -0.67 -3.16
N ILE A 144 -14.58 -0.79 -3.09
CA ILE A 144 -13.77 -0.44 -1.92
C ILE A 144 -13.21 0.97 -2.17
N ILE A 145 -13.41 1.88 -1.22
CA ILE A 145 -12.94 3.27 -1.30
C ILE A 145 -12.05 3.60 -0.11
N ASN A 146 -11.04 4.42 -0.31
CA ASN A 146 -10.16 4.86 0.78
C ASN A 146 -10.88 5.84 1.72
N GLU A 147 -10.68 5.69 3.03
CA GLU A 147 -11.28 6.52 4.08
C GLU A 147 -11.02 8.02 3.88
N PRO A 148 -9.77 8.48 3.65
CA PRO A 148 -9.53 9.90 3.43
C PRO A 148 -10.16 10.42 2.14
N THR A 149 -10.28 9.57 1.12
CA THR A 149 -10.93 9.92 -0.13
C THR A 149 -12.44 10.06 0.06
N ALA A 150 -13.06 9.16 0.81
CA ALA A 150 -14.47 9.28 1.20
C ALA A 150 -14.74 10.55 2.03
N ALA A 151 -13.87 10.86 2.98
CA ALA A 151 -13.98 12.08 3.77
C ALA A 151 -13.88 13.34 2.91
N ALA A 152 -13.01 13.37 1.91
CA ALA A 152 -12.91 14.46 0.95
C ALA A 152 -14.19 14.59 0.10
N LEU A 153 -14.80 13.47 -0.33
CA LEU A 153 -16.10 13.47 -1.00
C LEU A 153 -17.17 14.16 -0.16
N SER A 154 -17.27 13.81 1.13
CA SER A 154 -18.26 14.42 2.02
C SER A 154 -18.08 15.92 2.22
N TYR A 155 -16.82 16.40 2.11
CA TYR A 155 -16.49 17.83 2.19
C TYR A 155 -16.75 18.56 0.88
N GLY A 156 -16.52 17.91 -0.27
CA GLY A 156 -16.34 18.55 -1.57
C GLY A 156 -17.59 18.62 -2.44
N VAL A 157 -18.69 17.95 -2.07
CA VAL A 157 -19.91 17.87 -2.91
C VAL A 157 -20.45 19.25 -3.32
N ASP A 158 -20.30 20.26 -2.44
CA ASP A 158 -20.82 21.60 -2.67
C ASP A 158 -19.77 22.63 -3.10
N LYS A 159 -18.55 22.22 -3.47
CA LYS A 159 -17.44 23.15 -3.74
C LYS A 159 -17.15 23.26 -5.23
N GLU A 160 -17.40 24.45 -5.79
CA GLU A 160 -17.17 24.78 -7.19
C GLU A 160 -15.72 25.22 -7.51
N LYS A 161 -14.88 25.44 -6.49
CA LYS A 161 -13.52 25.98 -6.68
C LYS A 161 -12.46 24.90 -6.50
N ASP A 162 -11.46 24.93 -7.36
CA ASP A 162 -10.24 24.12 -7.20
C ASP A 162 -9.62 24.32 -5.83
N GLN A 163 -9.40 23.26 -5.12
CA GLN A 163 -8.78 23.25 -3.79
C GLN A 163 -7.80 22.09 -3.65
N LYS A 164 -6.68 22.35 -2.96
CA LYS A 164 -5.74 21.32 -2.52
C LYS A 164 -5.97 21.05 -1.04
N VAL A 165 -6.46 19.88 -0.73
CA VAL A 165 -6.93 19.52 0.60
C VAL A 165 -6.03 18.43 1.15
N MET A 166 -5.56 18.60 2.39
CA MET A 166 -4.95 17.53 3.16
C MET A 166 -6.01 16.89 4.04
N VAL A 167 -6.22 15.60 3.91
CA VAL A 167 -7.04 14.80 4.82
C VAL A 167 -6.10 14.13 5.81
N TYR A 168 -6.26 14.43 7.09
CA TYR A 168 -5.54 13.85 8.21
C TYR A 168 -6.50 12.97 9.01
N ASP A 169 -6.42 11.67 8.79
CA ASP A 169 -7.32 10.70 9.41
C ASP A 169 -6.61 9.90 10.50
N LEU A 170 -6.90 10.23 11.77
CA LEU A 170 -6.42 9.49 12.93
C LEU A 170 -7.60 8.78 13.60
N GLY A 171 -7.80 7.54 13.20
CA GLY A 171 -8.84 6.67 13.70
C GLY A 171 -8.48 6.00 15.04
N GLY A 172 -9.21 4.93 15.37
CA GLY A 172 -8.92 4.12 16.57
C GLY A 172 -7.70 3.21 16.40
N GLY A 173 -7.44 2.72 15.18
CA GLY A 173 -6.40 1.73 14.92
C GLY A 173 -5.38 2.10 13.87
N THR A 174 -5.71 3.07 13.00
CA THR A 174 -4.90 3.46 11.85
C THR A 174 -4.77 4.98 11.77
N PHE A 175 -3.69 5.41 11.12
CA PHE A 175 -3.45 6.80 10.74
C PHE A 175 -3.19 6.87 9.24
N ASP A 176 -3.93 7.71 8.54
CA ASP A 176 -3.73 8.01 7.12
C ASP A 176 -3.67 9.52 6.88
N VAL A 177 -2.84 9.92 5.92
CA VAL A 177 -2.81 11.27 5.38
C VAL A 177 -2.83 11.21 3.88
N SER A 178 -3.75 11.96 3.26
CA SER A 178 -3.84 12.07 1.79
C SER A 178 -3.89 13.53 1.39
N ILE A 179 -3.21 13.83 0.28
CA ILE A 179 -3.28 15.13 -0.37
C ILE A 179 -4.10 14.95 -1.64
N ILE A 180 -5.18 15.72 -1.73
CA ILE A 180 -6.23 15.55 -2.74
C ILE A 180 -6.43 16.90 -3.43
N GLU A 181 -6.39 16.91 -4.75
CA GLU A 181 -6.83 18.02 -5.58
C GLU A 181 -8.30 17.83 -5.96
N MET A 182 -9.09 18.86 -5.74
CA MET A 182 -10.53 18.85 -5.96
C MET A 182 -10.90 20.01 -6.86
N GLY A 183 -11.59 19.75 -7.96
CA GLY A 183 -12.06 20.79 -8.88
C GLY A 183 -12.90 20.18 -10.01
N ASP A 184 -13.84 20.96 -10.56
CA ASP A 184 -14.69 20.61 -11.72
C ASP A 184 -15.36 19.22 -11.64
N GLY A 185 -15.76 18.79 -10.44
CA GLY A 185 -16.34 17.47 -10.22
C GLY A 185 -15.32 16.31 -10.18
N VAL A 186 -14.03 16.59 -10.29
CA VAL A 186 -12.95 15.60 -10.18
C VAL A 186 -12.29 15.70 -8.82
N GLN A 187 -12.06 14.55 -8.19
CA GLN A 187 -11.21 14.42 -7.00
C GLN A 187 -10.07 13.49 -7.32
N GLU A 188 -8.87 14.03 -7.35
CA GLU A 188 -7.64 13.30 -7.63
C GLU A 188 -6.75 13.24 -6.40
N VAL A 189 -6.40 12.03 -5.96
CA VAL A 189 -5.41 11.83 -4.91
C VAL A 189 -4.04 12.02 -5.51
N LEU A 190 -3.28 13.02 -5.02
CA LEU A 190 -1.92 13.30 -5.47
C LEU A 190 -0.90 12.43 -4.74
N ALA A 191 -1.10 12.23 -3.45
CA ALA A 191 -0.24 11.39 -2.62
C ALA A 191 -0.97 10.88 -1.40
N THR A 192 -0.56 9.70 -0.91
CA THR A 192 -1.04 9.13 0.35
C THR A 192 0.10 8.50 1.12
N ALA A 193 0.06 8.64 2.45
CA ALA A 193 0.97 7.99 3.38
C ALA A 193 0.22 7.63 4.65
N GLY A 194 0.74 6.74 5.46
CA GLY A 194 -0.04 6.36 6.64
C GLY A 194 0.65 5.43 7.62
N ASN A 195 -0.08 5.00 8.65
CA ASN A 195 0.29 4.08 9.74
C ASN A 195 -0.87 3.13 10.12
N ASN A 196 -0.86 1.87 9.61
CA ASN A 196 -1.91 0.88 9.88
C ASN A 196 -1.94 0.35 11.32
N ARG A 197 -0.99 0.74 12.18
CA ARG A 197 -0.89 0.36 13.59
C ARG A 197 -0.66 1.55 14.52
N LEU A 198 -1.14 2.73 14.13
CA LEU A 198 -1.11 3.94 14.95
C LEU A 198 -2.52 4.52 15.01
N GLY A 199 -3.10 4.58 16.19
CA GLY A 199 -4.45 5.11 16.39
C GLY A 199 -4.79 5.27 17.86
N GLY A 200 -6.03 5.60 18.14
CA GLY A 200 -6.55 5.84 19.49
C GLY A 200 -6.29 4.72 20.49
N ASP A 201 -6.28 3.45 20.02
CA ASP A 201 -5.98 2.29 20.87
C ASP A 201 -4.55 2.34 21.45
N ASP A 202 -3.60 2.95 20.71
CA ASP A 202 -2.22 3.09 21.16
C ASP A 202 -2.11 4.20 22.22
N PHE A 203 -2.89 5.28 22.07
CA PHE A 203 -3.03 6.32 23.10
C PHE A 203 -3.66 5.74 24.37
N ASP A 204 -4.72 4.94 24.24
CA ASP A 204 -5.35 4.25 25.36
C ASP A 204 -4.36 3.34 26.07
N LYS A 205 -3.55 2.61 25.31
CA LYS A 205 -2.52 1.73 25.88
C LYS A 205 -1.53 2.50 26.74
N ARG A 206 -1.11 3.69 26.37
CA ARG A 206 -0.23 4.53 27.20
C ARG A 206 -0.88 4.88 28.55
N ILE A 207 -2.17 5.18 28.55
CA ILE A 207 -2.93 5.45 29.78
C ILE A 207 -3.05 4.17 30.62
N ILE A 208 -3.36 3.03 30.01
CA ILE A 208 -3.45 1.74 30.70
C ILE A 208 -2.11 1.39 31.36
N ASP A 209 -1.02 1.47 30.62
CA ASP A 209 0.31 1.16 31.13
C ASP A 209 0.68 2.06 32.31
N TRP A 210 0.33 3.37 32.24
CA TRP A 210 0.51 4.32 33.34
C TRP A 210 -0.34 3.96 34.56
N MET A 211 -1.62 3.58 34.39
CA MET A 211 -2.49 3.16 35.49
C MET A 211 -1.98 1.90 36.17
N VAL A 212 -1.57 0.89 35.40
CA VAL A 212 -0.99 -0.36 35.91
C VAL A 212 0.27 -0.09 36.73
N ALA A 213 1.17 0.73 36.19
CA ALA A 213 2.41 1.09 36.87
C ALA A 213 2.17 1.89 38.16
N SER A 214 1.24 2.85 38.14
CA SER A 214 0.85 3.64 39.32
C SER A 214 0.26 2.75 40.42
N PHE A 215 -0.68 1.90 40.07
CA PHE A 215 -1.32 0.97 41.01
C PHE A 215 -0.33 -0.04 41.61
N LYS A 216 0.58 -0.57 40.78
CA LYS A 216 1.63 -1.48 41.23
C LYS A 216 2.60 -0.80 42.19
N THR A 217 2.92 0.48 41.95
CA THR A 217 3.78 1.26 42.84
C THR A 217 3.14 1.49 44.19
N GLU A 218 1.82 1.75 44.22
CA GLU A 218 1.07 2.02 45.45
C GLU A 218 0.75 0.76 46.26
N THR A 219 0.34 -0.30 45.58
CA THR A 219 -0.23 -1.50 46.23
C THR A 219 0.68 -2.73 46.18
N GLY A 220 1.69 -2.73 45.29
CA GLY A 220 2.51 -3.91 44.98
C GLY A 220 1.82 -4.92 44.04
N ILE A 221 0.56 -4.71 43.66
CA ILE A 221 -0.23 -5.65 42.85
C ILE A 221 -0.13 -5.28 41.38
N ASP A 222 0.13 -6.28 40.53
CA ASP A 222 0.18 -6.13 39.07
C ASP A 222 -1.17 -6.52 38.45
N LEU A 223 -1.92 -5.51 37.96
CA LEU A 223 -3.22 -5.72 37.32
C LEU A 223 -3.15 -6.34 35.93
N SER A 224 -1.99 -6.40 35.30
CA SER A 224 -1.84 -6.85 33.90
C SER A 224 -2.25 -8.33 33.70
N GLN A 225 -2.29 -9.12 34.76
CA GLN A 225 -2.67 -10.54 34.72
C GLN A 225 -4.18 -10.77 34.97
N ASP A 226 -4.92 -9.73 35.38
CA ASP A 226 -6.36 -9.82 35.62
C ASP A 226 -7.12 -9.26 34.41
N LYS A 227 -7.72 -10.14 33.62
CA LYS A 227 -8.44 -9.77 32.39
C LYS A 227 -9.62 -8.84 32.65
N VAL A 228 -10.33 -9.03 33.78
CA VAL A 228 -11.47 -8.17 34.15
C VAL A 228 -10.99 -6.79 34.55
N ALA A 229 -9.92 -6.71 35.33
CA ALA A 229 -9.29 -5.45 35.68
C ALA A 229 -8.77 -4.73 34.41
N MET A 230 -8.07 -5.44 33.53
CA MET A 230 -7.56 -4.88 32.28
C MET A 230 -8.67 -4.35 31.37
N GLN A 231 -9.81 -5.02 31.27
CA GLN A 231 -10.95 -4.52 30.48
C GLN A 231 -11.54 -3.24 31.10
N ARG A 232 -11.64 -3.17 32.44
CA ARG A 232 -12.07 -1.94 33.11
C ARG A 232 -11.09 -0.79 32.95
N LEU A 233 -9.78 -1.09 32.98
CA LEU A 233 -8.73 -0.10 32.69
C LEU A 233 -8.82 0.41 31.24
N LYS A 234 -9.09 -0.48 30.28
CA LYS A 234 -9.27 -0.10 28.87
C LYS A 234 -10.43 0.87 28.67
N GLU A 235 -11.58 0.58 29.28
CA GLU A 235 -12.75 1.47 29.18
C GLU A 235 -12.51 2.82 29.86
N ALA A 236 -11.83 2.81 31.02
CA ALA A 236 -11.49 4.04 31.74
C ALA A 236 -10.46 4.87 30.95
N ALA A 237 -9.49 4.24 30.30
CA ALA A 237 -8.50 4.91 29.46
C ALA A 237 -9.14 5.59 28.25
N GLU A 238 -9.98 4.87 27.50
CA GLU A 238 -10.74 5.43 26.36
C GLU A 238 -11.59 6.63 26.80
N LYS A 239 -12.32 6.47 27.91
CA LYS A 239 -13.15 7.55 28.47
C LYS A 239 -12.30 8.77 28.83
N SER A 240 -11.20 8.58 29.56
CA SER A 240 -10.32 9.68 29.96
C SER A 240 -9.68 10.38 28.78
N LYS A 241 -9.24 9.63 27.75
CA LYS A 241 -8.75 10.20 26.49
C LYS A 241 -9.78 11.11 25.83
N ILE A 242 -11.04 10.67 25.76
CA ILE A 242 -12.14 11.46 25.19
C ILE A 242 -12.41 12.71 26.03
N GLU A 243 -12.50 12.58 27.35
CA GLU A 243 -12.71 13.71 28.27
C GLU A 243 -11.60 14.76 28.15
N LEU A 244 -10.33 14.33 28.10
CA LEU A 244 -9.17 15.23 28.01
C LEU A 244 -9.11 15.98 26.67
N SER A 245 -9.90 15.63 25.68
CA SER A 245 -10.05 16.46 24.48
C SER A 245 -10.84 17.75 24.76
N GLY A 246 -11.74 17.74 25.77
CA GLY A 246 -12.55 18.90 26.16
C GLY A 246 -12.11 19.59 27.46
N VAL A 247 -11.57 18.81 28.43
CA VAL A 247 -11.17 19.33 29.75
C VAL A 247 -9.69 19.11 30.02
N THR A 248 -9.14 19.75 31.05
CA THR A 248 -7.72 19.67 31.40
C THR A 248 -7.38 18.55 32.38
N THR A 249 -8.39 17.94 32.99
CA THR A 249 -8.22 16.85 33.96
C THR A 249 -9.35 15.83 33.81
N SER A 250 -9.04 14.54 33.99
CA SER A 250 -10.00 13.43 34.04
C SER A 250 -9.75 12.63 35.32
N ASN A 251 -10.81 12.32 36.07
CA ASN A 251 -10.74 11.51 37.28
C ASN A 251 -11.09 10.05 36.93
N ILE A 252 -10.17 9.16 37.23
CA ILE A 252 -10.30 7.72 36.98
C ILE A 252 -10.54 7.04 38.34
N ASN A 253 -11.80 6.70 38.61
CA ASN A 253 -12.19 5.99 39.82
C ASN A 253 -12.77 4.61 39.48
N LEU A 254 -12.02 3.57 39.85
CA LEU A 254 -12.40 2.17 39.62
C LEU A 254 -12.46 1.43 40.96
N PRO A 255 -13.61 1.47 41.66
CA PRO A 255 -13.77 0.77 42.93
C PRO A 255 -13.74 -0.74 42.71
N PHE A 256 -13.17 -1.46 43.69
CA PHE A 256 -13.08 -2.94 43.66
C PHE A 256 -12.40 -3.46 42.40
N ILE A 257 -11.25 -2.82 42.04
CA ILE A 257 -10.52 -3.23 40.81
C ILE A 257 -9.89 -4.61 40.99
N THR A 258 -9.45 -4.94 42.20
CA THR A 258 -8.94 -6.24 42.62
C THR A 258 -9.06 -6.39 44.15
N ALA A 259 -8.60 -7.52 44.70
CA ALA A 259 -8.56 -7.76 46.13
C ALA A 259 -7.31 -8.57 46.51
N ASP A 260 -6.79 -8.35 47.72
CA ASP A 260 -5.73 -9.16 48.34
C ASP A 260 -6.16 -9.65 49.73
N GLN A 261 -5.23 -10.20 50.51
CA GLN A 261 -5.49 -10.70 51.89
C GLN A 261 -5.94 -9.60 52.85
N THR A 262 -5.68 -8.32 52.53
CA THR A 262 -6.08 -7.16 53.35
C THR A 262 -7.45 -6.61 52.94
N GLY A 263 -8.09 -7.16 51.89
CA GLY A 263 -9.40 -6.77 51.41
C GLY A 263 -9.40 -6.17 49.99
N PRO A 264 -10.52 -5.55 49.60
CA PRO A 264 -10.68 -4.97 48.30
C PRO A 264 -9.76 -3.78 48.10
N LYS A 265 -9.25 -3.63 46.86
CA LYS A 265 -8.43 -2.52 46.41
C LYS A 265 -9.19 -1.69 45.36
N HIS A 266 -8.95 -0.40 45.42
CA HIS A 266 -9.56 0.58 44.52
C HIS A 266 -8.47 1.34 43.79
N LEU A 267 -8.72 1.69 42.52
CA LEU A 267 -7.85 2.61 41.76
C LEU A 267 -8.55 3.96 41.73
N ASP A 268 -7.86 5.00 42.20
CA ASP A 268 -8.33 6.37 42.19
C ASP A 268 -7.17 7.28 41.76
N LEU A 269 -7.21 7.71 40.50
CA LEU A 269 -6.14 8.50 39.86
C LEU A 269 -6.71 9.72 39.16
N THR A 270 -5.96 10.80 39.15
CA THR A 270 -6.26 11.99 38.34
C THR A 270 -5.27 12.08 37.20
N LEU A 271 -5.76 11.98 35.96
CA LEU A 271 -4.96 12.18 34.76
C LEU A 271 -5.14 13.60 34.25
N THR A 272 -4.06 14.37 34.21
CA THR A 272 -4.06 15.71 33.60
C THR A 272 -3.76 15.62 32.10
N ARG A 273 -4.24 16.60 31.30
CA ARG A 273 -3.89 16.71 29.88
C ARG A 273 -2.38 16.79 29.68
N ALA A 274 -1.67 17.56 30.51
CA ALA A 274 -0.20 17.66 30.43
C ALA A 274 0.48 16.29 30.62
N LYS A 275 -0.02 15.45 31.55
CA LYS A 275 0.51 14.10 31.74
C LYS A 275 0.14 13.18 30.58
N PHE A 276 -1.06 13.30 30.04
CA PHE A 276 -1.47 12.57 28.83
C PHE A 276 -0.60 12.96 27.63
N ASP A 277 -0.35 14.25 27.40
CA ASP A 277 0.51 14.74 26.32
C ASP A 277 1.95 14.24 26.49
N GLU A 278 2.49 14.20 27.72
CA GLU A 278 3.80 13.60 28.03
C GLU A 278 3.85 12.12 27.64
N LEU A 279 2.83 11.33 28.04
CA LEU A 279 2.75 9.88 27.79
C LEU A 279 2.60 9.53 26.30
N THR A 280 2.10 10.44 25.48
CA THR A 280 1.71 10.19 24.08
C THR A 280 2.47 11.04 23.06
N SER A 281 3.46 11.83 23.50
CA SER A 281 4.21 12.76 22.63
C SER A 281 4.89 12.06 21.45
N ASP A 282 5.42 10.87 21.66
CA ASP A 282 6.03 10.04 20.63
C ASP A 282 5.02 9.55 19.59
N LEU A 283 3.78 9.25 20.00
CA LEU A 283 2.70 8.85 19.10
C LEU A 283 2.25 10.03 18.22
N VAL A 284 2.18 11.24 18.79
CA VAL A 284 1.87 12.45 18.02
C VAL A 284 2.97 12.73 17.00
N GLU A 285 4.25 12.67 17.40
CA GLU A 285 5.36 12.88 16.45
C GLU A 285 5.40 11.78 15.38
N ALA A 286 5.04 10.54 15.71
CA ALA A 286 4.97 9.45 14.74
C ALA A 286 3.98 9.70 13.59
N THR A 287 2.95 10.56 13.79
CA THR A 287 2.05 10.97 12.70
C THR A 287 2.70 11.98 11.76
N MET A 288 3.66 12.76 12.23
CA MET A 288 4.26 13.86 11.44
C MET A 288 5.20 13.36 10.33
N GLY A 289 5.78 12.18 10.50
CA GLY A 289 6.59 11.53 9.44
C GLY A 289 5.77 11.32 8.15
N PRO A 290 4.69 10.54 8.18
CA PRO A 290 3.80 10.36 7.03
C PRO A 290 3.26 11.66 6.43
N VAL A 291 2.96 12.68 7.26
CA VAL A 291 2.51 13.99 6.75
C VAL A 291 3.60 14.64 5.88
N ARG A 292 4.87 14.61 6.32
CA ARG A 292 5.98 15.13 5.54
C ARG A 292 6.19 14.35 4.24
N SER A 293 6.10 13.01 4.31
CA SER A 293 6.22 12.15 3.13
C SER A 293 5.12 12.43 2.09
N ALA A 294 3.86 12.55 2.51
CA ALA A 294 2.75 12.85 1.60
C ALA A 294 2.93 14.23 0.94
N LEU A 295 3.40 15.25 1.70
CA LEU A 295 3.72 16.57 1.14
C LEU A 295 4.84 16.49 0.10
N GLN A 296 5.90 15.77 0.40
CA GLN A 296 7.01 15.58 -0.54
C GLN A 296 6.57 14.87 -1.80
N ASP A 297 5.83 13.77 -1.67
CA ASP A 297 5.37 12.93 -2.79
C ASP A 297 4.37 13.66 -3.69
N SER A 298 3.52 14.53 -3.12
CA SER A 298 2.59 15.37 -3.90
C SER A 298 3.28 16.47 -4.71
N GLY A 299 4.55 16.76 -4.45
CA GLY A 299 5.28 17.88 -5.07
C GLY A 299 4.80 19.26 -4.62
N LEU A 300 3.88 19.34 -3.66
CA LEU A 300 3.31 20.60 -3.20
C LEU A 300 4.12 21.23 -2.05
N GLN A 301 4.18 22.55 -2.09
CA GLN A 301 4.67 23.32 -0.94
C GLN A 301 3.56 23.44 0.12
N ILE A 302 3.92 23.50 1.40
CA ILE A 302 2.97 23.62 2.52
C ILE A 302 1.96 24.76 2.31
N GLY A 303 2.41 25.91 1.78
CA GLY A 303 1.56 27.07 1.49
C GLY A 303 0.45 26.83 0.47
N GLN A 304 0.60 25.82 -0.39
CA GLN A 304 -0.37 25.46 -1.45
C GLN A 304 -1.50 24.57 -0.93
N ILE A 305 -1.41 24.03 0.29
CA ILE A 305 -2.51 23.32 0.92
C ILE A 305 -3.55 24.34 1.36
N ASP A 306 -4.74 24.29 0.79
CA ASP A 306 -5.82 25.24 1.10
C ASP A 306 -6.47 24.94 2.45
N LYS A 307 -6.72 23.64 2.72
CA LYS A 307 -7.37 23.19 3.95
C LYS A 307 -6.81 21.87 4.45
N VAL A 308 -6.94 21.67 5.78
CA VAL A 308 -6.68 20.39 6.43
C VAL A 308 -7.99 19.90 7.05
N LEU A 309 -8.47 18.75 6.60
CA LEU A 309 -9.64 18.07 7.15
C LEU A 309 -9.17 17.08 8.22
N MET A 310 -9.71 17.24 9.42
CA MET A 310 -9.44 16.33 10.54
C MET A 310 -10.52 15.25 10.58
N VAL A 311 -10.11 14.01 10.39
CA VAL A 311 -10.97 12.82 10.30
C VAL A 311 -10.56 11.81 11.36
N GLY A 312 -11.48 10.93 11.75
CA GLY A 312 -11.27 9.98 12.83
C GLY A 312 -11.36 10.59 14.23
N GLY A 313 -11.90 9.83 15.18
CA GLY A 313 -12.18 10.32 16.54
C GLY A 313 -10.95 10.82 17.29
N SER A 314 -9.77 10.21 17.05
CA SER A 314 -8.51 10.58 17.73
C SER A 314 -7.90 11.88 17.21
N SER A 315 -8.34 12.39 16.07
CA SER A 315 -7.95 13.72 15.56
C SER A 315 -8.49 14.87 16.43
N ARG A 316 -9.39 14.57 17.37
CA ARG A 316 -9.90 15.55 18.36
C ARG A 316 -8.88 15.85 19.48
N ILE A 317 -7.83 15.03 19.64
CA ILE A 317 -6.79 15.23 20.65
C ILE A 317 -6.10 16.57 20.42
N PRO A 318 -6.06 17.50 21.43
CA PRO A 318 -5.50 18.84 21.25
C PRO A 318 -4.05 18.83 20.78
N ALA A 319 -3.19 18.00 21.36
CA ALA A 319 -1.79 17.88 20.96
C ALA A 319 -1.61 17.49 19.47
N VAL A 320 -2.51 16.67 18.93
CA VAL A 320 -2.54 16.30 17.51
C VAL A 320 -2.89 17.51 16.65
N GLN A 321 -3.96 18.26 17.02
CA GLN A 321 -4.38 19.46 16.29
C GLN A 321 -3.29 20.53 16.29
N ASP A 322 -2.63 20.73 17.43
CA ASP A 322 -1.53 21.69 17.60
C ASP A 322 -0.31 21.29 16.75
N ALA A 323 0.02 20.01 16.69
CA ALA A 323 1.12 19.50 15.86
C ALA A 323 0.85 19.74 14.37
N VAL A 324 -0.35 19.44 13.89
CA VAL A 324 -0.78 19.68 12.50
C VAL A 324 -0.75 21.18 12.19
N LYS A 325 -1.34 22.01 13.06
CA LYS A 325 -1.32 23.47 12.92
C LYS A 325 0.09 24.03 12.86
N LYS A 326 0.97 23.56 13.73
CA LYS A 326 2.39 23.98 13.77
C LYS A 326 3.12 23.61 12.47
N LEU A 327 2.86 22.43 11.93
CA LEU A 327 3.51 21.96 10.70
C LEU A 327 2.98 22.69 9.46
N ILE A 328 1.66 22.80 9.32
CA ILE A 328 1.02 23.34 8.11
C ILE A 328 0.87 24.87 8.16
N GLY A 329 0.90 25.47 9.34
CA GLY A 329 0.71 26.93 9.51
C GLY A 329 -0.73 27.41 9.35
N LYS A 330 -1.71 26.51 9.26
CA LYS A 330 -3.15 26.80 9.09
C LYS A 330 -3.96 26.09 10.17
N GLU A 331 -5.09 26.69 10.57
CA GLU A 331 -6.05 26.01 11.45
C GLU A 331 -6.70 24.84 10.73
N PRO A 332 -6.76 23.65 11.36
CA PRO A 332 -7.53 22.55 10.83
C PRO A 332 -9.02 22.89 10.67
N PHE A 333 -9.61 22.45 9.57
CA PHE A 333 -11.03 22.67 9.32
C PHE A 333 -11.89 21.74 10.19
N LYS A 334 -12.87 22.32 10.90
CA LYS A 334 -13.74 21.63 11.87
C LYS A 334 -15.22 21.53 11.40
N GLY A 335 -15.49 21.81 10.13
CA GLY A 335 -16.85 21.86 9.59
C GLY A 335 -17.44 20.52 9.19
N ILE A 336 -16.70 19.41 9.31
CA ILE A 336 -17.18 18.04 9.08
C ILE A 336 -17.24 17.28 10.40
N ASN A 337 -18.18 16.33 10.51
CA ASN A 337 -18.19 15.40 11.64
C ASN A 337 -17.18 14.27 11.37
N PRO A 338 -16.08 14.18 12.10
CA PRO A 338 -15.02 13.19 11.85
C PRO A 338 -15.43 11.74 12.07
N ASP A 339 -16.58 11.50 12.71
CA ASP A 339 -17.11 10.15 12.98
C ASP A 339 -18.11 9.68 11.90
N GLU A 340 -18.56 10.57 11.01
CA GLU A 340 -19.62 10.31 10.02
C GLU A 340 -19.19 10.60 8.58
N CYS A 341 -18.23 11.51 8.37
CA CYS A 341 -17.88 12.00 7.04
C CYS A 341 -17.42 10.88 6.09
N VAL A 342 -16.78 9.85 6.61
CA VAL A 342 -16.31 8.70 5.84
C VAL A 342 -17.49 7.88 5.31
N ALA A 343 -18.49 7.59 6.14
CA ALA A 343 -19.70 6.88 5.72
C ALA A 343 -20.54 7.74 4.72
N ILE A 344 -20.62 9.05 4.95
CA ILE A 344 -21.27 10.00 4.03
C ILE A 344 -20.58 9.94 2.66
N GLY A 345 -19.27 10.02 2.61
CA GLY A 345 -18.53 9.92 1.34
C GLY A 345 -18.69 8.57 0.65
N ALA A 346 -18.75 7.48 1.42
CA ALA A 346 -19.06 6.15 0.87
C ALA A 346 -20.47 6.09 0.28
N ALA A 347 -21.45 6.73 0.92
CA ALA A 347 -22.83 6.82 0.39
C ALA A 347 -22.90 7.69 -0.88
N ILE A 348 -22.16 8.79 -0.94
CA ILE A 348 -22.05 9.60 -2.17
C ILE A 348 -21.48 8.75 -3.31
N GLN A 349 -20.39 8.00 -3.05
CA GLN A 349 -19.82 7.09 -4.05
C GLN A 349 -20.82 5.99 -4.46
N ALA A 350 -21.62 5.48 -3.52
CA ALA A 350 -22.69 4.53 -3.82
C ALA A 350 -23.75 5.15 -4.74
N GLY A 351 -24.13 6.42 -4.47
CA GLY A 351 -25.03 7.19 -5.32
C GLY A 351 -24.51 7.44 -6.73
N VAL A 352 -23.21 7.72 -6.87
CA VAL A 352 -22.55 7.86 -8.18
C VAL A 352 -22.63 6.53 -8.96
N LEU A 353 -22.32 5.40 -8.33
CA LEU A 353 -22.41 4.08 -8.96
C LEU A 353 -23.84 3.66 -9.29
N GLY A 354 -24.82 4.15 -8.52
CA GLY A 354 -26.25 3.93 -8.74
C GLY A 354 -26.90 4.91 -9.72
N GLY A 355 -26.19 5.96 -10.17
CA GLY A 355 -26.72 7.03 -11.01
C GLY A 355 -27.66 7.99 -10.28
N GLU A 356 -27.61 8.02 -8.94
CA GLU A 356 -28.38 8.96 -8.09
C GLU A 356 -27.63 10.28 -7.88
N VAL A 357 -26.31 10.28 -8.08
CA VAL A 357 -25.41 11.43 -8.02
C VAL A 357 -24.62 11.49 -9.32
N GLU A 358 -24.63 12.63 -10.00
CA GLU A 358 -23.94 12.83 -11.28
C GLU A 358 -22.77 13.81 -11.13
N GLY A 359 -21.84 13.77 -12.10
CA GLY A 359 -20.78 14.76 -12.25
C GLY A 359 -19.61 14.62 -11.27
N LEU A 360 -19.45 13.47 -10.59
CA LEU A 360 -18.32 13.19 -9.70
C LEU A 360 -17.44 12.06 -10.24
N LEU A 361 -16.15 12.35 -10.40
CA LEU A 361 -15.12 11.38 -10.76
C LEU A 361 -14.08 11.30 -9.63
N LEU A 362 -13.82 10.08 -9.17
CA LEU A 362 -12.84 9.80 -8.15
C LEU A 362 -11.65 9.03 -8.73
N LEU A 363 -10.45 9.60 -8.60
CA LEU A 363 -9.19 8.98 -8.97
C LEU A 363 -8.34 8.79 -7.71
N ASP A 364 -8.03 7.53 -7.40
CA ASP A 364 -7.20 7.14 -6.25
C ASP A 364 -5.80 6.71 -6.71
N VAL A 365 -4.89 6.42 -5.79
CA VAL A 365 -3.51 6.05 -6.11
C VAL A 365 -3.07 4.78 -5.37
N THR A 366 -2.09 4.06 -5.96
CA THR A 366 -1.41 2.96 -5.28
C THR A 366 -0.41 3.49 -4.24
N PRO A 367 -0.41 2.97 -2.99
CA PRO A 367 0.42 3.53 -1.92
C PRO A 367 1.91 3.16 -2.03
N LEU A 368 2.25 2.07 -2.73
CA LEU A 368 3.61 1.55 -2.89
C LEU A 368 3.86 1.10 -4.31
N SER A 369 5.14 1.13 -4.72
CA SER A 369 5.58 0.59 -6.01
C SER A 369 5.38 -0.92 -6.09
N LEU A 370 5.05 -1.39 -7.28
CA LEU A 370 4.86 -2.79 -7.62
C LEU A 370 5.82 -3.19 -8.74
N GLY A 371 6.39 -4.38 -8.62
CA GLY A 371 7.36 -4.87 -9.59
C GLY A 371 7.60 -6.37 -9.47
N VAL A 372 8.64 -6.83 -10.15
CA VAL A 372 9.06 -8.23 -10.17
C VAL A 372 10.55 -8.35 -9.87
N GLU A 373 10.94 -9.51 -9.34
CA GLU A 373 12.34 -9.87 -9.22
C GLU A 373 12.93 -10.19 -10.59
N THR A 374 14.10 -9.64 -10.85
CA THR A 374 14.89 -9.88 -12.06
C THR A 374 16.26 -10.43 -11.73
N MET A 375 17.06 -10.72 -12.76
CA MET A 375 18.39 -11.32 -12.62
C MET A 375 19.28 -10.54 -11.62
N GLY A 376 19.95 -11.26 -10.74
CA GLY A 376 20.75 -10.67 -9.66
C GLY A 376 19.95 -10.33 -8.39
N GLY A 377 18.67 -10.73 -8.30
CA GLY A 377 17.82 -10.46 -7.14
C GLY A 377 17.36 -8.99 -7.05
N VAL A 378 17.38 -8.28 -8.18
CA VAL A 378 16.98 -6.87 -8.29
C VAL A 378 15.48 -6.76 -8.46
N THR A 379 14.87 -5.73 -7.88
CA THR A 379 13.46 -5.37 -8.11
C THR A 379 13.35 -4.45 -9.31
N THR A 380 12.65 -4.91 -10.36
CA THR A 380 12.27 -4.05 -11.48
C THR A 380 10.85 -3.55 -11.25
N LYS A 381 10.71 -2.24 -11.01
CA LYS A 381 9.41 -1.57 -10.81
C LYS A 381 8.68 -1.47 -12.14
N ILE A 382 7.38 -1.80 -12.13
CA ILE A 382 6.48 -1.68 -13.29
C ILE A 382 5.43 -0.60 -13.03
N ILE A 383 4.97 -0.50 -11.79
CA ILE A 383 4.05 0.57 -11.34
C ILE A 383 4.72 1.28 -10.17
N ASP A 384 4.91 2.58 -10.29
CA ASP A 384 5.47 3.42 -9.22
C ASP A 384 4.41 3.74 -8.17
N ARG A 385 4.83 4.02 -6.91
CA ARG A 385 3.96 4.53 -5.87
C ARG A 385 3.27 5.82 -6.32
N ASN A 386 2.10 6.07 -5.79
CA ASN A 386 1.24 7.21 -6.14
C ASN A 386 0.84 7.24 -7.64
N THR A 387 0.87 6.10 -8.33
CA THR A 387 0.26 5.99 -9.66
C THR A 387 -1.26 5.93 -9.51
N THR A 388 -1.97 6.77 -10.27
CA THR A 388 -3.44 6.81 -10.31
C THR A 388 -4.03 5.47 -10.71
N ILE A 389 -5.08 5.03 -10.03
CA ILE A 389 -5.82 3.79 -10.30
C ILE A 389 -7.28 4.07 -10.69
N PRO A 390 -7.90 3.22 -11.55
CA PRO A 390 -7.35 1.97 -12.11
C PRO A 390 -6.23 2.19 -13.11
N THR A 391 -5.27 1.25 -13.16
CA THR A 391 -4.14 1.34 -14.10
C THR A 391 -3.70 -0.05 -14.56
N LYS A 392 -3.17 -0.10 -15.79
CA LYS A 392 -2.60 -1.32 -16.35
C LYS A 392 -1.28 -0.98 -17.02
N LYS A 393 -0.20 -1.65 -16.58
CA LYS A 393 1.13 -1.49 -17.16
C LYS A 393 1.76 -2.84 -17.43
N SER A 394 2.47 -2.94 -18.55
CA SER A 394 3.18 -4.16 -18.96
C SER A 394 4.64 -3.86 -19.23
N GLN A 395 5.49 -4.86 -19.00
CA GLN A 395 6.89 -4.83 -19.40
C GLN A 395 7.31 -6.19 -19.94
N ILE A 396 8.17 -6.21 -20.97
CA ILE A 396 8.67 -7.42 -21.59
C ILE A 396 9.99 -7.80 -20.92
N PHE A 397 10.05 -9.06 -20.49
CA PHE A 397 11.23 -9.73 -19.93
C PHE A 397 11.64 -10.90 -20.82
N SER A 398 12.77 -11.53 -20.51
CA SER A 398 13.24 -12.69 -21.23
C SER A 398 13.82 -13.75 -20.30
N THR A 399 14.20 -14.90 -20.86
CA THR A 399 14.85 -16.00 -20.13
C THR A 399 16.29 -15.68 -19.77
N ALA A 400 16.75 -16.13 -18.62
CA ALA A 400 18.11 -15.95 -18.11
C ALA A 400 19.09 -17.07 -18.53
N ALA A 401 18.56 -18.22 -19.00
CA ALA A 401 19.36 -19.37 -19.42
C ALA A 401 18.88 -19.93 -20.76
N ASP A 402 19.81 -20.60 -21.49
CA ASP A 402 19.48 -21.28 -22.74
C ASP A 402 18.54 -22.46 -22.49
N ASN A 403 17.61 -22.68 -23.42
CA ASN A 403 16.61 -23.75 -23.37
C ASN A 403 15.72 -23.73 -22.11
N GLN A 404 15.57 -22.58 -21.48
CA GLN A 404 14.70 -22.40 -20.31
C GLN A 404 13.23 -22.48 -20.75
N THR A 405 12.50 -23.47 -20.24
CA THR A 405 11.10 -23.76 -20.59
C THR A 405 10.08 -23.23 -19.59
N GLN A 406 10.55 -22.62 -18.50
CA GLN A 406 9.71 -21.96 -17.49
C GLN A 406 10.43 -20.77 -16.88
N VAL A 407 9.66 -19.79 -16.42
CA VAL A 407 10.13 -18.65 -15.60
C VAL A 407 9.29 -18.54 -14.35
N GLU A 408 9.92 -18.21 -13.24
CA GLU A 408 9.23 -17.87 -12.00
C GLU A 408 9.05 -16.35 -11.95
N ILE A 409 7.83 -15.93 -11.67
CA ILE A 409 7.46 -14.52 -11.51
C ILE A 409 7.25 -14.27 -10.01
N ASN A 410 8.23 -13.64 -9.39
CA ASN A 410 8.17 -13.20 -8.00
C ASN A 410 7.63 -11.76 -7.97
N VAL A 411 6.39 -11.60 -7.53
CA VAL A 411 5.68 -10.31 -7.47
C VAL A 411 6.03 -9.62 -6.18
N LEU A 412 6.47 -8.36 -6.27
CA LEU A 412 7.03 -7.59 -5.17
C LEU A 412 6.29 -6.25 -4.99
N GLN A 413 6.24 -5.80 -3.74
CA GLN A 413 5.74 -4.48 -3.36
C GLN A 413 6.76 -3.80 -2.44
N GLY A 414 7.12 -2.55 -2.74
CA GLY A 414 8.03 -1.75 -1.92
C GLY A 414 8.98 -0.89 -2.74
N GLU A 415 9.83 -0.15 -2.04
CA GLU A 415 10.69 0.89 -2.62
C GLU A 415 12.17 0.48 -2.70
N ARG A 416 12.54 -0.70 -2.15
CA ARG A 416 13.93 -1.16 -2.13
C ARG A 416 14.35 -1.72 -3.48
N GLU A 417 15.65 -1.58 -3.80
CA GLU A 417 16.23 -2.03 -5.07
C GLU A 417 16.34 -3.57 -5.18
N PHE A 418 16.37 -4.29 -4.04
CA PHE A 418 16.51 -5.75 -4.02
C PHE A 418 15.23 -6.45 -3.59
N ALA A 419 14.93 -7.57 -4.27
CA ALA A 419 13.74 -8.37 -4.05
C ALA A 419 13.58 -8.83 -2.60
N ARG A 420 14.67 -9.27 -1.97
CA ARG A 420 14.68 -9.75 -0.56
C ARG A 420 14.34 -8.68 0.47
N ASP A 421 14.51 -7.40 0.11
CA ASP A 421 14.29 -6.24 0.97
C ASP A 421 12.90 -5.63 0.73
N ASN A 422 12.12 -6.19 -0.20
CA ASN A 422 10.74 -5.83 -0.52
C ASN A 422 9.76 -6.93 -0.11
N LYS A 423 8.49 -6.58 -0.05
CA LYS A 423 7.42 -7.54 0.26
C LYS A 423 7.11 -8.40 -0.94
N GLN A 424 7.23 -9.73 -0.77
CA GLN A 424 6.68 -10.68 -1.71
C GLN A 424 5.16 -10.72 -1.61
N LEU A 425 4.47 -10.40 -2.70
CA LEU A 425 3.01 -10.47 -2.81
C LEU A 425 2.54 -11.83 -3.33
N GLY A 426 3.33 -12.46 -4.19
CA GLY A 426 3.02 -13.75 -4.77
C GLY A 426 4.17 -14.31 -5.60
N LEU A 427 4.14 -15.61 -5.81
CA LEU A 427 5.08 -16.32 -6.65
C LEU A 427 4.30 -17.29 -7.54
N PHE A 428 4.53 -17.24 -8.84
CA PHE A 428 3.94 -18.18 -9.79
C PHE A 428 4.88 -18.47 -10.95
N ALA A 429 4.69 -19.62 -11.61
CA ALA A 429 5.54 -20.05 -12.71
C ALA A 429 4.78 -20.01 -14.04
N LEU A 430 5.34 -19.37 -15.05
CA LEU A 430 4.92 -19.52 -16.43
C LEU A 430 5.71 -20.68 -17.05
N THR A 431 5.00 -21.72 -17.48
CA THR A 431 5.57 -22.94 -18.05
C THR A 431 5.23 -23.10 -19.54
N GLY A 432 5.99 -23.94 -20.24
CA GLY A 432 5.75 -24.26 -21.66
C GLY A 432 6.23 -23.18 -22.61
N ILE A 433 7.25 -22.43 -22.22
CA ILE A 433 8.04 -21.56 -23.08
C ILE A 433 8.80 -22.47 -24.07
N ALA A 434 8.83 -22.11 -25.35
CA ALA A 434 9.60 -22.83 -26.35
C ALA A 434 11.10 -22.77 -26.03
N PRO A 435 11.83 -23.91 -26.07
CA PRO A 435 13.28 -23.89 -25.89
C PRO A 435 13.94 -22.97 -26.91
N ALA A 436 14.71 -22.02 -26.44
CA ALA A 436 15.45 -21.05 -27.25
C ALA A 436 16.68 -20.58 -26.49
N MET A 437 17.57 -19.85 -27.15
CA MET A 437 18.68 -19.18 -26.48
C MET A 437 18.13 -18.13 -25.50
N ARG A 438 18.86 -17.89 -24.40
CA ARG A 438 18.53 -16.82 -23.44
C ARG A 438 18.38 -15.48 -24.15
N GLY A 439 17.44 -14.69 -23.71
CA GLY A 439 17.17 -13.37 -24.30
C GLY A 439 16.26 -13.39 -25.54
N ILE A 440 15.94 -14.58 -26.11
CA ILE A 440 15.05 -14.70 -27.29
C ILE A 440 13.56 -14.75 -26.91
N PRO A 441 13.12 -15.56 -25.91
CA PRO A 441 11.72 -15.56 -25.52
C PRO A 441 11.28 -14.21 -25.00
N GLN A 442 10.09 -13.76 -25.39
CA GLN A 442 9.49 -12.51 -24.95
C GLN A 442 8.34 -12.82 -23.98
N ILE A 443 8.55 -12.47 -22.71
CA ILE A 443 7.61 -12.73 -21.63
C ILE A 443 7.05 -11.40 -21.17
N GLU A 444 5.82 -11.10 -21.57
CA GLU A 444 5.10 -9.91 -21.14
C GLU A 444 4.54 -10.12 -19.73
N VAL A 445 5.00 -9.33 -18.77
CA VAL A 445 4.44 -9.29 -17.42
C VAL A 445 3.57 -8.05 -17.31
N THR A 446 2.30 -8.26 -17.00
CA THR A 446 1.28 -7.21 -16.90
C THR A 446 0.78 -7.11 -15.47
N PHE A 447 0.80 -5.91 -14.92
CA PHE A 447 0.12 -5.53 -13.69
C PHE A 447 -1.16 -4.78 -14.04
N ASP A 448 -2.28 -5.23 -13.49
CA ASP A 448 -3.61 -4.68 -13.71
C ASP A 448 -4.23 -4.40 -12.33
N ILE A 449 -4.34 -3.12 -11.96
CA ILE A 449 -4.91 -2.66 -10.70
C ILE A 449 -6.31 -2.12 -10.98
N ASP A 450 -7.31 -2.73 -10.35
CA ASP A 450 -8.69 -2.28 -10.49
C ASP A 450 -8.99 -1.00 -9.67
N ALA A 451 -10.19 -0.46 -9.82
CA ALA A 451 -10.64 0.73 -9.08
C ALA A 451 -10.73 0.51 -7.55
N ASN A 452 -10.66 -0.74 -7.07
CA ASN A 452 -10.62 -1.08 -5.65
C ASN A 452 -9.20 -1.19 -5.10
N GLY A 453 -8.19 -1.02 -5.96
CA GLY A 453 -6.79 -1.22 -5.64
C GLY A 453 -6.37 -2.69 -5.57
N ILE A 454 -7.15 -3.61 -6.13
CA ILE A 454 -6.82 -5.04 -6.16
C ILE A 454 -5.91 -5.31 -7.35
N VAL A 455 -4.76 -5.93 -7.07
CA VAL A 455 -3.71 -6.21 -8.05
C VAL A 455 -3.88 -7.58 -8.68
N ASN A 456 -3.93 -7.61 -10.01
CA ASN A 456 -3.83 -8.82 -10.81
C ASN A 456 -2.52 -8.79 -11.59
N VAL A 457 -1.78 -9.89 -11.57
CA VAL A 457 -0.54 -10.00 -12.33
C VAL A 457 -0.64 -11.18 -13.29
N SER A 458 -0.32 -10.95 -14.55
CA SER A 458 -0.22 -12.00 -15.56
C SER A 458 1.15 -12.00 -16.21
N ALA A 459 1.61 -13.19 -16.59
CA ALA A 459 2.79 -13.38 -17.42
C ALA A 459 2.39 -14.18 -18.68
N LYS A 460 2.77 -13.67 -19.84
CA LYS A 460 2.44 -14.27 -21.15
C LYS A 460 3.69 -14.41 -21.99
N ASP A 461 3.95 -15.60 -22.48
CA ASP A 461 4.94 -15.83 -23.53
C ASP A 461 4.34 -15.42 -24.88
N LEU A 462 4.87 -14.38 -25.48
CA LEU A 462 4.40 -13.84 -26.77
C LEU A 462 4.66 -14.80 -27.94
N GLY A 463 5.66 -15.69 -27.82
CA GLY A 463 5.99 -16.67 -28.85
C GLY A 463 5.02 -17.85 -28.89
N THR A 464 4.65 -18.41 -27.74
CA THR A 464 3.75 -19.58 -27.65
C THR A 464 2.31 -19.21 -27.35
N GLY A 465 2.06 -17.97 -26.91
CA GLY A 465 0.74 -17.49 -26.44
C GLY A 465 0.33 -18.06 -25.07
N LYS A 466 1.20 -18.82 -24.40
CA LYS A 466 0.93 -19.34 -23.05
C LYS A 466 0.88 -18.23 -22.03
N GLU A 467 -0.12 -18.27 -21.16
CA GLU A 467 -0.35 -17.24 -20.14
C GLU A 467 -0.63 -17.90 -18.80
N GLN A 468 -0.13 -17.28 -17.74
CA GLN A 468 -0.43 -17.61 -16.34
C GLN A 468 -0.77 -16.32 -15.60
N LYS A 469 -1.76 -16.41 -14.69
CA LYS A 469 -2.25 -15.26 -13.91
C LYS A 469 -2.27 -15.59 -12.44
N ILE A 470 -2.05 -14.55 -11.62
CA ILE A 470 -2.30 -14.59 -10.19
C ILE A 470 -3.09 -13.32 -9.79
N THR A 471 -4.12 -13.50 -8.99
CA THR A 471 -4.74 -12.39 -8.25
C THR A 471 -4.11 -12.37 -6.87
N ILE A 472 -3.61 -11.23 -6.45
CA ILE A 472 -2.95 -11.09 -5.16
C ILE A 472 -4.03 -11.09 -4.07
N SER A 473 -4.42 -12.25 -3.61
CA SER A 473 -5.49 -12.42 -2.61
C SER A 473 -5.02 -13.02 -1.28
N ASN A 474 -3.83 -13.61 -1.24
CA ASN A 474 -3.35 -14.40 -0.10
C ASN A 474 -1.92 -14.08 0.34
N SER A 475 -1.38 -12.90 0.01
CA SER A 475 -0.08 -12.52 0.53
C SER A 475 -0.18 -12.34 2.05
N THR A 476 0.77 -12.91 2.79
CA THR A 476 0.97 -12.53 4.19
C THR A 476 1.21 -11.03 4.23
N SER A 477 0.23 -10.28 4.73
CA SER A 477 0.29 -8.81 4.75
C SER A 477 1.55 -8.34 5.47
N MET A 478 2.27 -7.38 4.89
CA MET A 478 3.27 -6.62 5.64
C MET A 478 2.57 -5.96 6.83
N SER A 479 3.19 -6.05 8.00
CA SER A 479 2.84 -5.13 9.07
C SER A 479 3.23 -3.73 8.61
N LYS A 480 2.62 -2.72 9.16
CA LYS A 480 2.98 -1.35 8.80
C LYS A 480 4.37 -0.95 9.27
N GLU A 481 4.80 -1.46 10.43
CA GLU A 481 6.21 -1.31 10.85
C GLU A 481 7.14 -1.79 9.73
N ASP A 482 6.75 -2.83 8.99
CA ASP A 482 7.47 -3.31 7.82
C ASP A 482 7.35 -2.34 6.62
N ILE A 483 6.21 -1.69 6.40
CA ILE A 483 6.02 -0.73 5.30
C ILE A 483 6.79 0.58 5.59
N ASP A 484 6.60 1.18 6.77
CA ASP A 484 7.35 2.39 7.16
C ASP A 484 8.86 2.13 7.29
N LYS A 485 9.21 0.94 7.78
CA LYS A 485 10.59 0.49 7.83
C LYS A 485 11.15 0.33 6.43
N ALA A 486 10.41 -0.29 5.51
CA ALA A 486 10.82 -0.45 4.11
C ALA A 486 11.01 0.91 3.41
N VAL A 487 10.11 1.89 3.62
CA VAL A 487 10.27 3.24 3.05
C VAL A 487 11.45 3.98 3.67
N LYS A 488 11.56 4.00 5.01
CA LYS A 488 12.69 4.65 5.69
C LYS A 488 14.03 3.96 5.40
N GLU A 489 14.04 2.63 5.37
CA GLU A 489 15.23 1.87 4.99
C GLU A 489 15.59 2.11 3.51
N ALA A 490 14.61 2.23 2.61
CA ALA A 490 14.86 2.60 1.23
C ALA A 490 15.51 3.98 1.13
N GLU A 491 15.04 4.98 1.87
CA GLU A 491 15.64 6.33 1.90
C GLU A 491 17.04 6.33 2.54
N GLN A 492 17.21 5.62 3.66
CA GLN A 492 18.51 5.53 4.36
C GLN A 492 19.56 4.78 3.53
N PHE A 493 19.17 3.73 2.85
CA PHE A 493 20.07 2.87 2.08
C PHE A 493 20.09 3.17 0.59
N ALA A 494 19.35 4.20 0.11
CA ALA A 494 19.24 4.52 -1.32
C ALA A 494 20.60 4.66 -2.02
N ALA A 495 21.57 5.32 -1.36
CA ALA A 495 22.92 5.48 -1.91
C ALA A 495 23.72 4.18 -1.93
N GLU A 496 23.54 3.31 -0.95
CA GLU A 496 24.19 2.01 -0.84
C GLU A 496 23.56 1.00 -1.80
N ASP A 497 22.23 0.96 -1.84
CA ASP A 497 21.47 0.11 -2.75
C ASP A 497 21.77 0.47 -4.20
N LYS A 498 21.89 1.77 -4.54
CA LYS A 498 22.26 2.23 -5.88
C LYS A 498 23.65 1.73 -6.29
N LYS A 499 24.67 1.86 -5.42
CA LYS A 499 26.02 1.33 -5.69
C LYS A 499 26.01 -0.18 -5.88
N ARG A 500 25.22 -0.87 -5.08
CA ARG A 500 25.11 -2.33 -5.13
C ARG A 500 24.39 -2.77 -6.40
N ARG A 501 23.38 -2.04 -6.82
CA ARG A 501 22.71 -2.26 -8.11
C ARG A 501 23.64 -2.04 -9.28
N GLU A 502 24.40 -0.93 -9.32
CA GLU A 502 25.40 -0.66 -10.33
C GLU A 502 26.43 -1.81 -10.45
N ALA A 503 26.84 -2.38 -9.32
CA ALA A 503 27.75 -3.55 -9.31
C ALA A 503 27.07 -4.82 -9.88
N VAL A 504 25.80 -5.07 -9.55
CA VAL A 504 25.02 -6.21 -10.09
C VAL A 504 24.79 -6.03 -11.60
N ASP A 505 24.41 -4.83 -12.04
CA ASP A 505 24.20 -4.53 -13.45
C ASP A 505 25.50 -4.70 -14.26
N ALA A 506 26.63 -4.21 -13.75
CA ALA A 506 27.95 -4.41 -14.37
C ALA A 506 28.34 -5.89 -14.49
N LYS A 507 28.02 -6.69 -13.48
CA LYS A 507 28.24 -8.15 -13.49
C LYS A 507 27.36 -8.84 -14.53
N ASN A 508 26.08 -8.50 -14.58
CA ASN A 508 25.13 -9.04 -15.55
C ASN A 508 25.53 -8.71 -17.00
N GLU A 509 25.99 -7.47 -17.27
CA GLU A 509 26.54 -7.08 -18.55
C GLU A 509 27.81 -7.86 -18.90
N ALA A 510 28.72 -8.04 -17.95
CA ALA A 510 29.95 -8.80 -18.15
C ALA A 510 29.66 -10.27 -18.50
N GLU A 511 28.72 -10.90 -17.81
CA GLU A 511 28.26 -12.27 -18.12
C GLU A 511 27.65 -12.36 -19.53
N ASN A 512 26.91 -11.33 -19.94
CA ASN A 512 26.35 -11.22 -21.29
C ASN A 512 27.45 -11.16 -22.36
N ILE A 513 28.47 -10.34 -22.15
CA ILE A 513 29.59 -10.21 -23.08
C ILE A 513 30.40 -11.50 -23.16
N VAL A 514 30.63 -12.18 -22.03
CA VAL A 514 31.26 -13.52 -22.00
C VAL A 514 30.46 -14.49 -22.87
N TYR A 515 29.15 -14.55 -22.68
CA TYR A 515 28.28 -15.44 -23.46
C TYR A 515 28.34 -15.11 -24.96
N GLN A 516 28.30 -13.84 -25.35
CA GLN A 516 28.41 -13.42 -26.76
C GLN A 516 29.77 -13.80 -27.37
N ALA A 517 30.86 -13.65 -26.59
CA ALA A 517 32.20 -14.03 -27.00
C ALA A 517 32.33 -15.53 -27.25
N GLU A 518 31.85 -16.35 -26.32
CA GLU A 518 31.88 -17.81 -26.43
C GLU A 518 31.01 -18.31 -27.59
N LYS A 519 29.84 -17.67 -27.78
CA LYS A 519 28.96 -17.95 -28.92
C LYS A 519 29.63 -17.62 -30.24
N LEU A 520 30.27 -16.44 -30.34
CA LEU A 520 30.99 -16.03 -31.56
C LEU A 520 32.10 -17.03 -31.90
N VAL A 521 32.89 -17.47 -30.93
CA VAL A 521 33.95 -18.45 -31.13
C VAL A 521 33.38 -19.82 -31.53
N SER A 522 32.25 -20.25 -30.96
CA SER A 522 31.62 -21.55 -31.29
C SER A 522 30.96 -21.57 -32.66
N GLU A 523 30.25 -20.52 -33.03
CA GLU A 523 29.49 -20.45 -34.31
C GLU A 523 30.33 -20.05 -35.50
N SER A 524 31.36 -19.24 -35.30
CA SER A 524 32.23 -18.69 -36.37
C SER A 524 33.67 -19.16 -36.28
N GLY A 525 33.95 -20.17 -35.43
CA GLY A 525 35.31 -20.61 -35.10
C GLY A 525 36.20 -20.94 -36.31
N ASP A 526 35.67 -21.53 -37.36
CA ASP A 526 36.43 -21.86 -38.58
C ASP A 526 36.78 -20.65 -39.42
N LYS A 527 36.13 -19.51 -39.19
CA LYS A 527 36.35 -18.26 -39.93
C LYS A 527 37.21 -17.24 -39.16
N ILE A 528 37.42 -17.46 -37.86
CA ILE A 528 38.23 -16.59 -37.02
C ILE A 528 39.67 -17.10 -37.02
N PRO A 529 40.70 -16.25 -37.28
CA PRO A 529 42.09 -16.64 -37.13
C PRO A 529 42.42 -17.19 -35.75
N GLU A 530 43.27 -18.20 -35.66
CA GLU A 530 43.59 -18.89 -34.41
C GLU A 530 44.14 -17.97 -33.32
N ASP A 531 44.94 -16.96 -33.72
CA ASP A 531 45.47 -15.92 -32.83
C ASP A 531 44.33 -15.07 -32.19
N ASP A 532 43.31 -14.72 -32.99
CA ASP A 532 42.17 -13.95 -32.50
C ASP A 532 41.27 -14.78 -31.58
N LYS A 533 41.08 -16.08 -31.88
CA LYS A 533 40.38 -17.01 -30.96
C LYS A 533 41.09 -17.10 -29.61
N ASN A 534 42.43 -17.28 -29.64
CA ASN A 534 43.23 -17.36 -28.43
C ASN A 534 43.15 -16.05 -27.62
N ALA A 535 43.15 -14.90 -28.29
CA ALA A 535 43.02 -13.60 -27.65
C ALA A 535 41.65 -13.45 -26.99
N ILE A 536 40.55 -13.82 -27.69
CA ILE A 536 39.18 -13.80 -27.16
C ILE A 536 39.07 -14.72 -25.93
N ASN A 537 39.51 -15.98 -26.04
CA ASN A 537 39.46 -16.95 -24.95
C ASN A 537 40.26 -16.49 -23.72
N THR A 538 41.42 -15.86 -23.92
CA THR A 538 42.20 -15.30 -22.82
C THR A 538 41.46 -14.18 -22.09
N LYS A 539 40.81 -13.26 -22.85
CA LYS A 539 40.04 -12.16 -22.27
C LYS A 539 38.74 -12.64 -21.62
N VAL A 540 38.10 -13.67 -22.19
CA VAL A 540 36.94 -14.35 -21.55
C VAL A 540 37.34 -14.95 -20.20
N ALA A 541 38.48 -15.65 -20.14
CA ALA A 541 38.96 -16.23 -18.88
C ALA A 541 39.27 -15.15 -17.83
N ALA A 542 39.91 -14.04 -18.23
CA ALA A 542 40.15 -12.90 -17.35
C ALA A 542 38.88 -12.24 -16.83
N LEU A 543 37.87 -12.07 -17.67
CA LEU A 543 36.58 -11.50 -17.27
C LEU A 543 35.81 -12.45 -16.35
N LYS A 544 35.81 -13.75 -16.62
CA LYS A 544 35.22 -14.77 -15.70
C LYS A 544 35.92 -14.78 -14.35
N GLU A 545 37.22 -14.61 -14.30
CA GLU A 545 37.97 -14.50 -13.05
C GLU A 545 37.59 -13.22 -12.29
N ALA A 546 37.49 -12.08 -12.96
CA ALA A 546 37.05 -10.82 -12.36
C ALA A 546 35.62 -10.96 -11.79
N ILE A 547 34.70 -11.57 -12.52
CA ILE A 547 33.33 -11.86 -12.09
C ILE A 547 33.33 -12.74 -10.82
N SER A 548 34.18 -13.77 -10.78
CA SER A 548 34.27 -14.68 -9.63
C SER A 548 34.80 -14.01 -8.36
N LYS A 549 35.59 -12.93 -8.50
CA LYS A 549 36.14 -12.14 -7.39
C LYS A 549 35.19 -11.03 -6.93
N ASP A 550 34.09 -10.80 -7.65
CA ASP A 550 33.07 -9.77 -7.38
C ASP A 550 33.67 -8.34 -7.24
N ASP A 551 34.72 -8.05 -8.01
CA ASP A 551 35.42 -6.76 -8.00
C ASP A 551 34.95 -5.92 -9.18
N ALA A 552 34.12 -4.90 -8.91
CA ALA A 552 33.50 -4.04 -9.93
C ALA A 552 34.53 -3.30 -10.81
N ALA A 553 35.69 -2.89 -10.26
CA ALA A 553 36.73 -2.21 -11.01
C ALA A 553 37.44 -3.16 -11.99
N LEU A 554 37.75 -4.37 -11.53
CA LEU A 554 38.34 -5.42 -12.37
C LEU A 554 37.36 -5.89 -13.45
N ILE A 555 36.05 -6.02 -13.11
CA ILE A 555 35.00 -6.36 -14.07
C ILE A 555 34.92 -5.28 -15.17
N GLY A 556 34.90 -4.01 -14.81
CA GLY A 556 34.85 -2.90 -15.77
C GLY A 556 36.02 -2.95 -16.76
N THR A 557 37.25 -3.03 -16.27
CA THR A 557 38.46 -3.09 -17.11
C THR A 557 38.47 -4.33 -18.00
N ALA A 558 38.19 -5.51 -17.46
CA ALA A 558 38.20 -6.76 -18.22
C ALA A 558 37.08 -6.81 -19.28
N LYS A 559 35.92 -6.19 -18.98
CA LYS A 559 34.80 -6.04 -19.91
C LYS A 559 35.20 -5.18 -21.12
N GLU A 560 35.78 -4.00 -20.90
CA GLU A 560 36.24 -3.11 -21.96
C GLU A 560 37.31 -3.80 -22.84
N ASP A 561 38.24 -4.50 -22.25
CA ASP A 561 39.27 -5.26 -22.95
C ASP A 561 38.70 -6.35 -23.85
N LEU A 562 37.72 -7.14 -23.34
CA LEU A 562 37.06 -8.19 -24.12
C LEU A 562 36.23 -7.56 -25.26
N GLN A 563 35.46 -6.51 -24.98
CA GLN A 563 34.64 -5.81 -25.97
C GLN A 563 35.50 -5.27 -27.13
N LYS A 564 36.66 -4.69 -26.80
CA LYS A 564 37.61 -4.23 -27.83
C LYS A 564 38.13 -5.40 -28.67
N THR A 565 38.51 -6.50 -28.03
CA THR A 565 38.99 -7.70 -28.75
C THR A 565 37.93 -8.29 -29.68
N LEU A 566 36.67 -8.30 -29.23
CA LEU A 566 35.53 -8.76 -30.06
C LEU A 566 35.30 -7.83 -31.26
N ASN A 567 35.37 -6.51 -31.07
CA ASN A 567 35.20 -5.55 -32.13
C ASN A 567 36.32 -5.66 -33.19
N ASP A 568 37.57 -5.86 -32.74
CA ASP A 568 38.72 -6.05 -33.62
C ASP A 568 38.59 -7.35 -34.43
N ALA A 569 38.17 -8.45 -33.81
CA ALA A 569 37.92 -9.72 -34.49
C ALA A 569 36.75 -9.63 -35.49
N ALA A 570 35.65 -8.96 -35.11
CA ALA A 570 34.53 -8.72 -36.01
C ALA A 570 34.92 -7.87 -37.23
N ALA A 571 35.70 -6.82 -37.03
CA ALA A 571 36.21 -5.98 -38.15
C ALA A 571 37.04 -6.79 -39.14
N LYS A 572 37.89 -7.71 -38.66
CA LYS A 572 38.69 -8.61 -39.53
C LYS A 572 37.79 -9.61 -40.27
N LEU A 573 36.78 -10.16 -39.64
CA LEU A 573 35.79 -11.03 -40.31
C LEU A 573 35.04 -10.32 -41.41
N TYR A 574 34.63 -9.07 -41.20
CA TYR A 574 33.98 -8.25 -42.23
C TYR A 574 34.91 -7.94 -43.40
N GLN A 575 36.21 -7.68 -43.14
CA GLN A 575 37.21 -7.45 -44.21
C GLN A 575 37.49 -8.71 -45.03
N GLN A 576 37.43 -9.90 -44.43
CA GLN A 576 37.60 -11.19 -45.13
C GLN A 576 36.35 -11.63 -45.91
N ALA A 577 35.18 -11.17 -45.51
CA ALA A 577 33.90 -11.46 -46.16
C ALA A 577 33.57 -10.50 -47.33
N ALA A 578 34.31 -9.41 -47.49
CA ALA A 578 34.11 -8.48 -48.60
C ALA A 578 34.55 -9.15 -49.92
N PRO A 579 33.68 -9.27 -50.95
CA PRO A 579 34.09 -9.83 -52.25
C PRO A 579 35.14 -8.94 -52.90
N GLN A 580 36.28 -9.49 -53.33
CA GLN A 580 37.20 -8.84 -54.24
C GLN A 580 36.48 -8.65 -55.59
N GLY A 581 35.88 -7.48 -55.82
CA GLY A 581 35.21 -7.16 -57.08
C GLY A 581 34.70 -5.73 -57.13
N GLY A 582 35.50 -4.85 -57.74
CA GLY A 582 35.01 -3.66 -58.44
C GLY A 582 34.56 -2.48 -57.59
N ALA A 583 35.42 -1.50 -57.43
CA ALA A 583 35.03 -0.15 -57.00
C ALA A 583 34.11 0.48 -58.06
N PRO A 584 32.95 1.04 -57.70
CA PRO A 584 32.31 2.04 -58.53
C PRO A 584 32.84 3.42 -58.15
N ASP A 585 33.39 4.09 -59.12
CA ASP A 585 33.75 5.49 -59.14
C ASP A 585 32.52 6.37 -58.85
N MET A 586 32.50 7.05 -57.70
CA MET A 586 31.53 8.10 -57.42
C MET A 586 32.24 9.40 -57.12
N ASN A 587 32.56 10.07 -58.26
CA ASN A 587 32.94 11.46 -58.27
C ASN A 587 31.67 12.32 -58.40
N GLY A 588 31.41 13.17 -57.40
CA GLY A 588 30.53 14.31 -57.57
C GLY A 588 29.28 14.40 -56.72
N ALA A 589 29.42 14.95 -55.54
CA ALA A 589 28.44 15.89 -54.95
C ALA A 589 29.06 16.59 -53.74
N GLN A 590 29.22 17.90 -53.82
CA GLN A 590 29.64 18.78 -52.72
C GLN A 590 28.60 18.86 -51.62
N PRO A 591 29.00 18.99 -50.36
CA PRO A 591 28.07 19.20 -49.26
C PRO A 591 27.74 20.69 -49.10
N ASN A 592 26.47 20.98 -49.07
CA ASN A 592 25.98 22.29 -48.69
C ASN A 592 25.78 22.33 -47.16
N GLY A 593 26.35 23.33 -46.53
CA GLY A 593 26.38 23.49 -45.08
C GLY A 593 25.04 23.93 -44.47
N GLY A 594 24.82 23.46 -43.29
CA GLY A 594 23.72 23.90 -42.42
C GLY A 594 23.95 23.39 -41.00
N ASN A 595 24.49 24.27 -40.17
CA ASN A 595 24.63 24.07 -38.74
C ASN A 595 23.23 24.20 -38.06
N PRO A 596 22.84 23.34 -37.16
CA PRO A 596 22.21 23.83 -35.96
C PRO A 596 22.81 23.22 -34.67
N THR A 597 23.24 24.10 -33.82
CA THR A 597 23.46 23.92 -32.41
C THR A 597 22.18 23.42 -31.73
N GLY A 598 22.27 22.32 -31.00
CA GLY A 598 21.19 21.79 -30.15
C GLY A 598 21.70 20.63 -29.32
N ASN A 599 22.16 20.95 -28.14
CA ASN A 599 22.56 20.03 -27.07
C ASN A 599 21.32 19.29 -26.53
N ASN A 600 21.29 17.96 -26.60
CA ASN A 600 20.44 17.14 -25.75
C ASN A 600 21.09 15.77 -25.59
N GLY A 601 21.58 15.52 -24.36
CA GLY A 601 22.00 14.20 -23.92
C GLY A 601 20.77 13.31 -23.77
N GLY A 602 20.65 12.32 -24.63
CA GLY A 602 19.64 11.26 -24.53
C GLY A 602 20.30 9.98 -24.02
N ASP A 603 19.66 9.39 -23.06
CA ASP A 603 19.95 8.09 -22.47
C ASP A 603 19.82 6.98 -23.54
N PRO A 604 20.77 6.03 -23.67
CA PRO A 604 20.77 5.04 -24.76
C PRO A 604 19.77 3.87 -24.61
N ASN A 605 18.85 3.91 -23.65
CA ASN A 605 17.92 2.81 -23.36
C ASN A 605 16.42 3.12 -23.61
N VAL A 606 16.10 4.17 -24.37
CA VAL A 606 14.70 4.45 -24.74
C VAL A 606 14.46 3.94 -26.16
N TYR A 607 13.69 2.86 -26.29
CA TYR A 607 13.07 2.46 -27.54
C TYR A 607 11.74 3.20 -27.67
N ASP A 608 11.66 4.13 -28.60
CA ASP A 608 10.41 4.78 -29.00
C ASP A 608 9.48 3.75 -29.63
N ALA A 609 8.29 3.59 -29.05
CA ALA A 609 7.19 2.89 -29.67
C ALA A 609 6.34 3.93 -30.41
N ASP A 610 6.38 3.89 -31.74
CA ASP A 610 5.49 4.64 -32.61
C ASP A 610 4.04 4.16 -32.42
N PHE A 611 3.19 5.04 -31.91
CA PHE A 611 1.75 4.85 -31.91
C PHE A 611 1.17 5.44 -33.20
N THR A 612 0.64 4.59 -34.07
CA THR A 612 -0.28 5.02 -35.13
C THR A 612 -1.69 5.04 -34.58
N ASP A 613 -2.30 6.23 -34.52
CA ASP A 613 -3.73 6.40 -34.26
C ASP A 613 -4.54 5.69 -35.36
N VAL A 614 -5.36 4.74 -34.97
CA VAL A 614 -6.37 4.15 -35.86
C VAL A 614 -7.68 4.92 -35.62
N ASP A 615 -8.07 5.74 -36.57
CA ASP A 615 -9.39 6.37 -36.65
C ASP A 615 -10.47 5.31 -36.72
N ASP A 616 -11.27 5.17 -35.66
CA ASP A 616 -12.52 4.44 -35.67
C ASP A 616 -13.64 5.34 -36.23
N ASN A 617 -13.88 5.22 -37.54
CA ASN A 617 -15.11 5.61 -38.17
C ASN A 617 -15.87 4.34 -38.61
N LYS A 618 -16.79 3.87 -37.72
CA LYS A 618 -18.14 3.42 -38.10
C LYS A 618 -18.95 3.04 -36.84
#